data_2f2c6b20745dd72a564c8bbef39ab64a
#
_entry.id   2f2c6b20745dd72a564c8bbef39ab64a
#
_cell.length_a   1.000
_cell.length_b   1.000
_cell.length_c   1.000
_cell.angle_alpha   90.00
_cell.angle_beta   90.00
_cell.angle_gamma   90.00
#
_symmetry.space_group_name_H-M   'P 1'
#
loop_
_entity.id
_entity.type
_entity.pdbx_description
1 polymer ?
#
loop_
_entity_poly.entity_id
_entity_poly.type
_entity_poly.pdbx_seq_one_letter_code
_entity_poly.pdbx_strand_id
1 'polypeptide(L)'
;MNKHIIFGVHITDRFRHVPEAQSLFTEYGCNIKTRLGLHEVENYCSPNGMILLEMYGDEVRCLELAEKLAALEGLEVQKMVFTHD
;
A
#
# COMPACT_ATOMS: atom_id res chain seq x y z
N MET A 1 -4.63 17.83 -5.06
CA MET A 1 -5.23 16.65 -5.74
C MET A 1 -6.73 16.67 -5.49
N ASN A 2 -7.52 16.58 -6.56
CA ASN A 2 -8.99 16.55 -6.42
C ASN A 2 -9.53 15.11 -6.46
N LYS A 3 -8.70 14.16 -6.05
CA LYS A 3 -9.07 12.77 -5.92
C LYS A 3 -8.65 12.27 -4.55
N HIS A 4 -9.45 11.36 -4.01
CA HIS A 4 -9.06 10.57 -2.85
C HIS A 4 -8.60 9.22 -3.36
N ILE A 5 -7.38 8.85 -3.03
CA ILE A 5 -6.80 7.59 -3.48
C ILE A 5 -6.40 6.77 -2.26
N ILE A 6 -6.91 5.57 -2.20
CA ILE A 6 -6.60 4.63 -1.12
C ILE A 6 -6.12 3.33 -1.76
N PHE A 7 -5.00 2.82 -1.28
CA PHE A 7 -4.49 1.53 -1.73
C PHE A 7 -4.72 0.48 -0.64
N GLY A 8 -5.24 -0.67 -1.05
CA GLY A 8 -5.22 -1.86 -0.22
C GLY A 8 -4.04 -2.71 -0.67
N VAL A 9 -3.13 -3.01 0.24
CA VAL A 9 -1.96 -3.84 -0.04
C VAL A 9 -2.11 -5.12 0.76
N HIS A 10 -2.39 -6.21 0.05
CA HIS A 10 -2.57 -7.52 0.67
C HIS A 10 -1.25 -8.27 0.64
N ILE A 11 -0.77 -8.63 1.82
CA ILE A 11 0.50 -9.34 1.98
C ILE A 11 0.19 -10.83 2.07
N THR A 12 0.60 -11.59 1.05
CA THR A 12 0.35 -13.02 1.04
C THR A 12 1.50 -13.77 1.70
N ASP A 13 1.31 -15.07 1.93
CA ASP A 13 2.31 -15.90 2.57
C ASP A 13 3.54 -16.15 1.69
N ARG A 14 3.46 -15.75 0.40
CA ARG A 14 4.60 -15.87 -0.52
C ARG A 14 5.51 -14.64 -0.51
N PHE A 15 5.11 -13.59 0.22
CA PHE A 15 5.88 -12.35 0.22
C PHE A 15 7.19 -12.52 0.97
N ARG A 16 8.31 -12.16 0.30
CA ARG A 16 9.65 -12.27 0.85
C ARG A 16 10.47 -11.00 0.70
N HIS A 17 9.86 -9.94 0.17
CA HIS A 17 10.58 -8.72 -0.21
C HIS A 17 10.33 -7.58 0.77
N VAL A 18 10.43 -7.88 2.08
CA VAL A 18 10.17 -6.89 3.13
C VAL A 18 11.08 -5.66 3.00
N PRO A 19 12.41 -5.81 2.81
CA PRO A 19 13.27 -4.63 2.69
C PRO A 19 12.89 -3.75 1.51
N GLU A 20 12.52 -4.34 0.37
CA GLU A 20 12.13 -3.59 -0.82
C GLU A 20 10.86 -2.80 -0.58
N ALA A 21 9.87 -3.41 0.07
CA ALA A 21 8.63 -2.72 0.40
C ALA A 21 8.88 -1.59 1.38
N GLN A 22 9.71 -1.82 2.39
CA GLN A 22 10.08 -0.78 3.37
C GLN A 22 10.75 0.41 2.68
N SER A 23 11.65 0.13 1.72
CA SER A 23 12.31 1.19 0.96
C SER A 23 11.30 2.01 0.17
N LEU A 24 10.31 1.35 -0.42
CA LEU A 24 9.26 2.04 -1.17
C LEU A 24 8.42 2.93 -0.26
N PHE A 25 8.03 2.44 0.91
CA PHE A 25 7.28 3.25 1.86
C PHE A 25 8.08 4.47 2.32
N THR A 26 9.39 4.33 2.43
CA THR A 26 10.25 5.46 2.77
C THR A 26 10.37 6.44 1.60
N GLU A 27 10.60 5.92 0.40
CA GLU A 27 10.77 6.75 -0.79
C GLU A 27 9.54 7.59 -1.08
N TYR A 28 8.35 7.00 -0.91
CA TYR A 28 7.08 7.68 -1.19
C TYR A 28 6.40 8.19 0.07
N GLY A 29 7.14 8.31 1.16
CA GLY A 29 6.58 8.71 2.45
C GLY A 29 5.86 10.05 2.42
N CYS A 30 6.34 11.01 1.61
CA CYS A 30 5.69 12.31 1.48
C CYS A 30 4.33 12.23 0.79
N ASN A 31 4.04 11.11 0.13
CA ASN A 31 2.76 10.91 -0.56
C ASN A 31 1.82 9.99 0.22
N ILE A 32 2.24 9.50 1.38
CA ILE A 32 1.41 8.66 2.24
C ILE A 32 0.93 9.50 3.41
N LYS A 33 -0.37 9.76 3.44
CA LYS A 33 -0.98 10.55 4.52
C LYS A 33 -1.27 9.69 5.74
N THR A 34 -1.78 8.48 5.51
CA THR A 34 -2.15 7.57 6.57
C THR A 34 -1.74 6.16 6.16
N ARG A 35 -1.18 5.43 7.10
CA ARG A 35 -0.83 4.03 6.90
C ARG A 35 -1.43 3.23 8.05
N LEU A 36 -2.28 2.25 7.71
CA LEU A 36 -2.96 1.42 8.69
C LEU A 36 -2.71 -0.04 8.39
N GLY A 37 -2.03 -0.73 9.29
CA GLY A 37 -1.81 -2.17 9.16
C GLY A 37 -2.94 -2.92 9.84
N LEU A 38 -3.50 -3.91 9.16
CA LEU A 38 -4.56 -4.76 9.67
C LEU A 38 -4.03 -6.18 9.81
N HIS A 39 -4.27 -6.78 10.96
CA HIS A 39 -3.87 -8.15 11.26
C HIS A 39 -5.09 -8.95 11.68
N GLU A 40 -5.05 -10.26 11.44
CA GLU A 40 -6.08 -11.13 11.95
C GLU A 40 -5.95 -11.23 13.47
N VAL A 41 -7.03 -10.94 14.16
CA VAL A 41 -7.01 -10.90 15.63
C VAL A 41 -6.77 -12.29 16.22
N GLU A 42 -7.31 -13.32 15.58
CA GLU A 42 -7.24 -14.68 16.10
C GLU A 42 -5.95 -15.40 15.74
N ASN A 43 -5.22 -14.88 14.76
CA ASN A 43 -3.99 -15.52 14.29
C ASN A 43 -2.97 -14.45 13.91
N TYR A 44 -2.44 -13.79 14.92
CA TYR A 44 -1.44 -12.75 14.69
C TYR A 44 -0.10 -13.31 14.21
N CYS A 45 0.04 -14.62 14.19
CA CYS A 45 1.21 -15.26 13.61
C CYS A 45 1.04 -15.57 12.13
N SER A 46 -0.13 -15.26 11.58
CA SER A 46 -0.40 -15.48 10.16
C SER A 46 0.53 -14.61 9.32
N PRO A 47 1.10 -15.17 8.24
CA PRO A 47 1.89 -14.36 7.31
C PRO A 47 1.04 -13.41 6.49
N ASN A 48 -0.28 -13.64 6.44
CA ASN A 48 -1.17 -12.79 5.67
C ASN A 48 -1.49 -11.53 6.45
N GLY A 49 -1.46 -10.39 5.77
CA GLY A 49 -1.81 -9.13 6.37
C GLY A 49 -2.36 -8.17 5.33
N MET A 50 -2.83 -7.04 5.81
CA MET A 50 -3.39 -6.01 4.95
C MET A 50 -2.88 -4.67 5.43
N ILE A 51 -2.45 -3.83 4.51
CA ILE A 51 -2.07 -2.45 4.80
C ILE A 51 -2.96 -1.55 3.95
N LEU A 52 -3.56 -0.56 4.59
CA LEU A 52 -4.29 0.48 3.88
C LEU A 52 -3.44 1.73 3.85
N LEU A 53 -3.33 2.34 2.68
CA LEU A 53 -2.56 3.57 2.49
C LEU A 53 -3.50 4.65 1.95
N GLU A 54 -3.66 5.73 2.70
CA GLU A 54 -4.34 6.91 2.20
C GLU A 54 -3.30 7.80 1.57
N MET A 55 -3.45 8.10 0.29
CA MET A 55 -2.44 8.80 -0.48
C MET A 55 -2.71 10.30 -0.53
N TYR A 56 -1.66 11.06 -0.80
CA TYR A 56 -1.70 12.52 -0.78
C TYR A 56 -0.71 13.07 -1.79
N GLY A 57 -1.05 14.21 -2.39
CA GLY A 57 -0.11 14.94 -3.24
C GLY A 57 -0.19 14.55 -4.70
N ASP A 58 0.95 14.45 -5.35
CA ASP A 58 1.04 14.22 -6.78
C ASP A 58 0.48 12.84 -7.15
N GLU A 59 -0.57 12.84 -7.96
CA GLU A 59 -1.24 11.61 -8.38
C GLU A 59 -0.27 10.65 -9.11
N VAL A 60 0.62 11.18 -9.95
CA VAL A 60 1.56 10.35 -10.68
C VAL A 60 2.47 9.59 -9.72
N ARG A 61 2.97 10.29 -8.70
CA ARG A 61 3.82 9.66 -7.68
C ARG A 61 3.04 8.58 -6.91
N CYS A 62 1.79 8.86 -6.58
CA CYS A 62 0.96 7.90 -5.86
C CYS A 62 0.78 6.63 -6.68
N LEU A 63 0.47 6.77 -7.97
CA LEU A 63 0.26 5.62 -8.83
C LEU A 63 1.55 4.85 -9.09
N GLU A 64 2.70 5.54 -9.13
CA GLU A 64 3.99 4.86 -9.22
C GLU A 64 4.23 3.92 -8.05
N LEU A 65 3.89 4.37 -6.83
CA LEU A 65 4.03 3.52 -5.65
C LEU A 65 3.22 2.25 -5.79
N ALA A 66 1.96 2.39 -6.24
CA ALA A 66 1.10 1.22 -6.43
C ALA A 66 1.70 0.23 -7.41
N GLU A 67 2.24 0.73 -8.52
CA GLU A 67 2.85 -0.13 -9.54
C GLU A 67 4.09 -0.85 -9.00
N LYS A 68 4.93 -0.12 -8.27
CA LYS A 68 6.15 -0.71 -7.72
C LYS A 68 5.85 -1.74 -6.65
N LEU A 69 4.85 -1.50 -5.81
CA LEU A 69 4.44 -2.49 -4.82
C LEU A 69 3.86 -3.72 -5.49
N ALA A 70 3.01 -3.53 -6.50
CA ALA A 70 2.39 -4.65 -7.22
C ALA A 70 3.42 -5.51 -7.95
N ALA A 71 4.58 -4.96 -8.29
CA ALA A 71 5.65 -5.70 -8.94
C ALA A 71 6.39 -6.63 -7.99
N LEU A 72 6.24 -6.46 -6.68
CA LEU A 72 6.87 -7.35 -5.71
C LEU A 72 6.05 -8.62 -5.56
N GLU A 73 6.69 -9.76 -5.77
CA GLU A 73 6.01 -11.04 -5.66
C GLU A 73 5.43 -11.22 -4.25
N GLY A 74 4.19 -11.64 -4.20
CA GLY A 74 3.52 -11.89 -2.93
C GLY A 74 2.70 -10.71 -2.41
N LEU A 75 2.77 -9.56 -3.08
CA LEU A 75 1.90 -8.43 -2.75
C LEU A 75 0.81 -8.29 -3.79
N GLU A 76 -0.41 -8.06 -3.32
CA GLU A 76 -1.54 -7.74 -4.17
C GLU A 76 -1.99 -6.32 -3.84
N VAL A 77 -2.14 -5.47 -4.84
CA VAL A 77 -2.49 -4.07 -4.63
C VAL A 77 -3.79 -3.76 -5.35
N GLN A 78 -4.75 -3.19 -4.63
CA GLN A 78 -5.99 -2.69 -5.22
C GLN A 78 -6.13 -1.22 -4.86
N LYS A 79 -6.80 -0.48 -5.73
CA LYS A 79 -6.93 0.96 -5.59
C LYS A 79 -8.39 1.35 -5.48
N MET A 80 -8.68 2.29 -4.58
CA MET A 80 -9.95 3.00 -4.55
C MET A 80 -9.67 4.44 -4.92
N VAL A 81 -10.30 4.92 -5.98
CA VAL A 81 -10.09 6.28 -6.45
C VAL A 81 -11.43 6.99 -6.47
N PHE A 82 -11.56 8.01 -5.65
CA PHE A 82 -12.76 8.84 -5.57
C PHE A 82 -12.44 10.20 -6.14
N THR A 83 -13.24 10.64 -7.11
CA THR A 83 -13.08 11.98 -7.69
C THR A 83 -14.08 12.90 -7.01
N HIS A 84 -13.64 14.09 -6.63
CA HIS A 84 -14.55 15.09 -6.08
C HIS A 84 -14.31 16.44 -6.74
N ASP A 85 -15.38 17.21 -6.85
CA ASP A 85 -15.38 18.49 -7.52
C ASP A 85 -14.87 19.62 -6.63
#